data_e289e2c97aaeec6c552a686220cf72fd
#
_entry.id   e289e2c97aaeec6c552a686220cf72fd
#
_cell.length_a   1.000
_cell.length_b   1.000
_cell.length_c   1.000
_cell.angle_alpha   90.00
_cell.angle_beta   90.00
_cell.angle_gamma   90.00
#
_symmetry.space_group_name_H-M   'P 1'
#
loop_
_entity.id
_entity.type
_entity.pdbx_description
1 polymer ?
#
loop_
_entity_poly.entity_id
_entity_poly.type
_entity_poly.pdbx_seq_one_letter_code
_entity_poly.pdbx_strand_id
1 'polypeptide(L)'
;MSKYTIMLKVLDNICNTAPENFKSYHLEKKTEQEIDSIRSKAYIHLFLLVKFGIIDFKTRHDYITDGSADGGLDAYYIDEEQKIIYMIQSKFRANSTNFENKEISADELTAMEIDRILDGEPEGEDGVAYNGKIKGFQAKLSKISDLPRYKYKIIILANLSSERLLQRLFGNYEKEIFNYEKTYSELVFPVCSSTYYKNQRIVISMDIEGKIEEVNETFTTSFGDCDVSLLFVPLIDIAKMIGKYKNSILEYNPRNYLSLRKNNVNRSIETSVNENNSDFSLLNNGITLVCSQYESTTRTGKNNTTKVTIEDPQIINGGQTAFTLAKILDNADDELVNKLKAKKVLLKVISIYQEEGKNKEYRDFVNKISDATNRQTKIDEADRRANQSVQINLQTDIFEKFGYFYERKAGEFEEALSKKIIENDMIIKRDIMLKVIWAYHGKCGEARNNSGDKIFKKDVFDSIMESGISAERAVYSYLIHKEILCLEKLHKKNDYNSAEWGNAIRYGKFAVLSAYVAQYRDEEWSEENITQRLMELLSQWKAFESFVKT
;
A
#
# COMPACT_ATOMS: atom_id res chain seq x y z
N MET A 1 -17.59 -7.39 -4.30
CA MET A 1 -17.01 -6.58 -5.42
C MET A 1 -15.76 -7.31 -5.90
N SER A 2 -15.57 -7.49 -7.22
CA SER A 2 -14.38 -8.17 -7.76
C SER A 2 -13.13 -7.28 -7.70
N LYS A 3 -11.92 -7.88 -7.69
CA LYS A 3 -10.64 -7.14 -7.78
C LYS A 3 -10.56 -6.27 -9.04
N TYR A 4 -11.12 -6.75 -10.14
CA TYR A 4 -11.23 -5.97 -11.39
C TYR A 4 -12.08 -4.71 -11.20
N THR A 5 -13.23 -4.81 -10.53
CA THR A 5 -14.08 -3.65 -10.23
C THR A 5 -13.36 -2.62 -9.34
N ILE A 6 -12.58 -3.09 -8.36
CA ILE A 6 -11.75 -2.22 -7.52
C ILE A 6 -10.70 -1.50 -8.37
N MET A 7 -10.04 -2.22 -9.28
CA MET A 7 -9.08 -1.64 -10.21
C MET A 7 -9.73 -0.55 -11.06
N LEU A 8 -10.92 -0.78 -11.63
CA LEU A 8 -11.63 0.25 -12.40
C LEU A 8 -11.89 1.51 -11.55
N LYS A 9 -12.34 1.36 -10.30
CA LYS A 9 -12.53 2.50 -9.39
C LYS A 9 -11.21 3.23 -9.08
N VAL A 10 -10.09 2.52 -9.00
CA VAL A 10 -8.76 3.13 -8.86
C VAL A 10 -8.41 3.94 -10.10
N LEU A 11 -8.62 3.39 -11.31
CA LEU A 11 -8.37 4.10 -12.57
C LEU A 11 -9.26 5.33 -12.72
N ASP A 12 -10.55 5.21 -12.42
CA ASP A 12 -11.49 6.33 -12.45
C ASP A 12 -11.10 7.42 -11.43
N ASN A 13 -10.60 7.03 -10.24
CA ASN A 13 -10.09 7.98 -9.26
C ASN A 13 -8.84 8.72 -9.77
N ILE A 14 -7.94 8.05 -10.48
CA ILE A 14 -6.79 8.68 -11.14
C ILE A 14 -7.27 9.70 -12.17
N CYS A 15 -8.26 9.36 -13.00
CA CYS A 15 -8.86 10.28 -13.97
C CYS A 15 -9.45 11.52 -13.29
N ASN A 16 -10.12 11.35 -12.17
CA ASN A 16 -10.70 12.45 -11.38
C ASN A 16 -9.66 13.39 -10.77
N THR A 17 -8.39 12.98 -10.69
CA THR A 17 -7.27 13.85 -10.26
C THR A 17 -6.66 14.63 -11.42
N ALA A 18 -7.12 14.43 -12.65
CA ALA A 18 -6.62 15.16 -13.82
C ALA A 18 -6.99 16.66 -13.71
N PRO A 19 -6.02 17.56 -13.89
CA PRO A 19 -6.29 19.00 -13.93
C PRO A 19 -7.30 19.37 -15.03
N GLU A 20 -8.00 20.50 -14.88
CA GLU A 20 -9.07 20.94 -15.81
C GLU A 20 -8.63 21.04 -17.28
N ASN A 21 -7.36 21.34 -17.53
CA ASN A 21 -6.80 21.41 -18.90
C ASN A 21 -6.60 20.05 -19.56
N PHE A 22 -6.66 18.94 -18.79
CA PHE A 22 -6.56 17.57 -19.31
C PHE A 22 -7.93 16.94 -19.59
N LYS A 23 -8.77 17.65 -20.36
CA LYS A 23 -10.16 17.26 -20.68
C LYS A 23 -10.32 15.86 -21.27
N SER A 24 -9.27 15.33 -21.91
CA SER A 24 -9.25 13.98 -22.46
C SER A 24 -9.32 12.87 -21.41
N TYR A 25 -9.07 13.18 -20.13
CA TYR A 25 -9.18 12.23 -19.02
C TYR A 25 -10.50 12.35 -18.24
N HIS A 26 -11.30 13.38 -18.48
CA HIS A 26 -12.56 13.56 -17.77
C HIS A 26 -13.60 12.56 -18.28
N LEU A 27 -14.20 11.80 -17.36
CA LEU A 27 -15.12 10.70 -17.68
C LEU A 27 -16.56 11.15 -17.98
N GLU A 28 -16.89 12.39 -17.61
CA GLU A 28 -18.24 12.92 -17.76
C GLU A 28 -18.68 12.97 -19.22
N LYS A 29 -19.90 12.50 -19.50
CA LYS A 29 -20.54 12.51 -20.83
C LYS A 29 -19.77 11.72 -21.90
N LYS A 30 -18.95 10.72 -21.49
CA LYS A 30 -18.21 9.85 -22.38
C LYS A 30 -18.97 8.54 -22.63
N THR A 31 -18.77 7.97 -23.82
CA THR A 31 -19.23 6.62 -24.14
C THR A 31 -18.37 5.57 -23.45
N GLU A 32 -18.86 4.34 -23.33
CA GLU A 32 -18.06 3.23 -22.73
C GLU A 32 -16.73 3.03 -23.44
N GLN A 33 -16.71 3.09 -24.78
CA GLN A 33 -15.47 2.95 -25.55
C GLN A 33 -14.45 4.06 -25.26
N GLU A 34 -14.93 5.31 -25.12
CA GLU A 34 -14.08 6.43 -24.72
C GLU A 34 -13.55 6.26 -23.29
N ILE A 35 -14.39 5.80 -22.37
CA ILE A 35 -14.01 5.52 -20.97
C ILE A 35 -12.94 4.43 -20.93
N ASP A 36 -13.08 3.36 -21.69
CA ASP A 36 -12.09 2.29 -21.76
C ASP A 36 -10.75 2.76 -22.33
N SER A 37 -10.77 3.64 -23.35
CA SER A 37 -9.56 4.27 -23.86
C SER A 37 -8.89 5.18 -22.82
N ILE A 38 -9.69 5.92 -22.03
CA ILE A 38 -9.18 6.75 -20.95
C ILE A 38 -8.58 5.88 -19.84
N ARG A 39 -9.26 4.79 -19.46
CA ARG A 39 -8.76 3.82 -18.47
C ARG A 39 -7.47 3.14 -18.91
N SER A 40 -7.28 2.88 -20.21
CA SER A 40 -6.01 2.38 -20.74
C SER A 40 -4.85 3.32 -20.37
N LYS A 41 -5.02 4.62 -20.57
CA LYS A 41 -4.02 5.62 -20.17
C LYS A 41 -3.88 5.74 -18.65
N ALA A 42 -5.01 5.68 -17.93
CA ALA A 42 -5.00 5.69 -16.47
C ALA A 42 -4.27 4.48 -15.87
N TYR A 43 -4.24 3.34 -16.57
CA TYR A 43 -3.49 2.16 -16.14
C TYR A 43 -1.98 2.42 -16.17
N ILE A 44 -1.48 3.15 -17.17
CA ILE A 44 -0.07 3.60 -17.21
C ILE A 44 0.18 4.62 -16.07
N HIS A 45 -0.75 5.57 -15.86
CA HIS A 45 -0.65 6.48 -14.71
C HIS A 45 -0.60 5.74 -13.37
N LEU A 46 -1.37 4.67 -13.20
CA LEU A 46 -1.35 3.83 -12.00
C LEU A 46 0.04 3.22 -11.78
N PHE A 47 0.63 2.66 -12.82
CA PHE A 47 1.97 2.10 -12.76
C PHE A 47 3.02 3.16 -12.35
N LEU A 48 3.04 4.30 -13.05
CA LEU A 48 3.97 5.41 -12.77
C LEU A 48 3.78 5.98 -11.34
N LEU A 49 2.52 6.05 -10.88
CA LEU A 49 2.19 6.50 -9.53
C LEU A 49 2.75 5.56 -8.47
N VAL A 50 2.48 4.26 -8.60
CA VAL A 50 2.77 3.28 -7.54
C VAL A 50 4.23 2.87 -7.55
N LYS A 51 4.82 2.64 -8.73
CA LYS A 51 6.20 2.13 -8.84
C LYS A 51 7.26 3.23 -8.76
N PHE A 52 6.97 4.43 -9.27
CA PHE A 52 7.94 5.53 -9.26
C PHE A 52 7.51 6.72 -8.38
N GLY A 53 6.33 6.64 -7.73
CA GLY A 53 5.82 7.67 -6.82
C GLY A 53 5.67 9.03 -7.45
N ILE A 54 5.37 9.06 -8.73
CA ILE A 54 5.15 10.31 -9.43
C ILE A 54 3.73 10.79 -9.08
N ILE A 55 3.59 11.60 -8.02
CA ILE A 55 2.30 12.02 -7.49
C ILE A 55 1.63 13.02 -8.43
N ASP A 56 2.39 13.96 -9.01
CA ASP A 56 1.85 14.97 -9.90
C ASP A 56 1.33 14.37 -11.22
N PHE A 57 0.07 14.67 -11.54
CA PHE A 57 -0.61 14.13 -12.72
C PHE A 57 0.07 14.58 -14.02
N LYS A 58 0.44 15.86 -14.12
CA LYS A 58 1.09 16.42 -15.31
C LYS A 58 2.43 15.74 -15.55
N THR A 59 3.24 15.57 -14.53
CA THR A 59 4.53 14.87 -14.61
C THR A 59 4.37 13.45 -15.11
N ARG A 60 3.37 12.69 -14.60
CA ARG A 60 3.07 11.35 -15.14
C ARG A 60 2.70 11.40 -16.61
N HIS A 61 1.83 12.35 -16.99
CA HIS A 61 1.40 12.51 -18.38
C HIS A 61 2.56 12.81 -19.33
N ASP A 62 3.59 13.52 -18.87
CA ASP A 62 4.79 13.85 -19.69
C ASP A 62 5.66 12.63 -19.99
N TYR A 63 5.50 11.53 -19.25
CA TYR A 63 6.16 10.24 -19.51
C TYR A 63 5.33 9.31 -20.42
N ILE A 64 4.05 9.60 -20.65
CA ILE A 64 3.17 8.76 -21.48
C ILE A 64 3.33 9.18 -22.95
N THR A 65 3.73 8.24 -23.79
CA THR A 65 3.97 8.42 -25.23
C THR A 65 2.82 7.90 -26.08
N ASP A 66 1.92 7.08 -25.49
CA ASP A 66 0.78 6.41 -26.14
C ASP A 66 0.03 7.30 -27.12
N GLY A 67 -0.07 6.85 -28.38
CA GLY A 67 -0.70 7.54 -29.49
C GLY A 67 -0.29 6.98 -30.85
N SER A 68 -0.70 7.64 -31.91
CA SER A 68 -0.23 7.27 -33.27
C SER A 68 1.26 7.53 -33.40
N ALA A 69 1.98 6.63 -34.12
CA ALA A 69 3.42 6.72 -34.38
C ALA A 69 4.27 6.83 -33.08
N ASP A 70 3.93 6.05 -32.05
CA ASP A 70 4.70 5.94 -30.81
C ASP A 70 5.78 4.84 -30.86
N GLY A 71 5.90 4.11 -31.98
CA GLY A 71 6.85 3.00 -32.13
C GLY A 71 6.62 1.88 -31.12
N GLY A 72 5.34 1.67 -30.70
CA GLY A 72 4.95 0.65 -29.72
C GLY A 72 5.45 0.91 -28.30
N LEU A 73 5.88 2.13 -27.99
CA LEU A 73 6.30 2.55 -26.66
C LEU A 73 5.22 3.43 -26.03
N ASP A 74 4.41 2.88 -25.11
CA ASP A 74 3.29 3.58 -24.50
C ASP A 74 3.71 4.57 -23.40
N ALA A 75 4.83 4.30 -22.73
CA ALA A 75 5.43 5.22 -21.77
C ALA A 75 6.91 4.89 -21.51
N TYR A 76 7.62 5.84 -20.91
CA TYR A 76 8.99 5.66 -20.41
C TYR A 76 9.14 6.31 -19.03
N TYR A 77 10.21 5.95 -18.33
CA TYR A 77 10.67 6.66 -17.14
C TYR A 77 12.18 6.61 -17.06
N ILE A 78 12.81 7.73 -16.72
CA ILE A 78 14.26 7.83 -16.55
C ILE A 78 14.52 8.01 -15.05
N ASP A 79 15.08 6.98 -14.43
CA ASP A 79 15.55 7.03 -13.05
C ASP A 79 17.01 7.45 -13.03
N GLU A 80 17.26 8.73 -12.79
CA GLU A 80 18.60 9.30 -12.73
C GLU A 80 19.40 8.84 -11.50
N GLU A 81 18.71 8.47 -10.42
CA GLU A 81 19.34 8.02 -9.18
C GLU A 81 19.85 6.58 -9.31
N GLN A 82 19.00 5.68 -9.84
CA GLN A 82 19.36 4.27 -10.03
C GLN A 82 20.05 4.00 -11.37
N LYS A 83 20.13 4.99 -12.26
CA LYS A 83 20.67 4.86 -13.62
C LYS A 83 19.94 3.79 -14.43
N ILE A 84 18.60 3.84 -14.41
CA ILE A 84 17.74 2.90 -15.14
C ILE A 84 16.77 3.68 -16.03
N ILE A 85 16.66 3.24 -17.28
CA ILE A 85 15.64 3.71 -18.22
C ILE A 85 14.60 2.61 -18.38
N TYR A 86 13.38 2.92 -17.99
CA TYR A 86 12.24 2.02 -18.13
C TYR A 86 11.48 2.33 -19.42
N MET A 87 11.17 1.30 -20.18
CA MET A 87 10.37 1.33 -21.40
C MET A 87 9.13 0.50 -21.17
N ILE A 88 7.95 1.07 -21.36
CA ILE A 88 6.68 0.52 -20.89
C ILE A 88 5.75 0.30 -22.08
N GLN A 89 5.29 -0.95 -22.22
CA GLN A 89 4.19 -1.35 -23.10
C GLN A 89 2.99 -1.73 -22.25
N SER A 90 1.79 -1.28 -22.61
CA SER A 90 0.58 -1.48 -21.85
C SER A 90 -0.56 -1.99 -22.70
N LYS A 91 -1.23 -3.05 -22.25
CA LYS A 91 -2.43 -3.56 -22.91
C LYS A 91 -3.56 -3.74 -21.90
N PHE A 92 -4.29 -2.66 -21.67
CA PHE A 92 -5.50 -2.71 -20.85
C PHE A 92 -6.62 -3.47 -21.58
N ARG A 93 -7.43 -4.21 -20.83
CA ARG A 93 -8.61 -4.93 -21.32
C ARG A 93 -9.86 -4.50 -20.56
N ALA A 94 -10.90 -4.13 -21.29
CA ALA A 94 -12.10 -3.47 -20.78
C ALA A 94 -13.04 -4.34 -19.95
N ASN A 95 -12.84 -5.67 -19.90
CA ASN A 95 -13.64 -6.56 -19.06
C ASN A 95 -12.75 -7.54 -18.27
N SER A 96 -13.26 -8.02 -17.14
CA SER A 96 -12.51 -8.88 -16.22
C SER A 96 -12.01 -10.16 -16.89
N THR A 97 -12.85 -10.84 -17.66
CA THR A 97 -12.48 -12.10 -18.34
C THR A 97 -11.29 -11.91 -19.27
N ASN A 98 -11.30 -10.86 -20.10
CA ASN A 98 -10.18 -10.57 -20.98
C ASN A 98 -8.97 -10.05 -20.23
N PHE A 99 -9.16 -9.25 -19.17
CA PHE A 99 -8.06 -8.71 -18.38
C PHE A 99 -7.30 -9.84 -17.65
N GLU A 100 -8.01 -10.82 -17.12
CA GLU A 100 -7.43 -11.92 -16.35
C GLU A 100 -6.91 -13.08 -17.21
N ASN A 101 -7.47 -13.30 -18.42
CA ASN A 101 -7.15 -14.49 -19.21
C ASN A 101 -6.50 -14.22 -20.58
N LYS A 102 -6.64 -13.01 -21.15
CA LYS A 102 -6.13 -12.75 -22.49
C LYS A 102 -4.71 -12.21 -22.47
N GLU A 103 -3.79 -12.93 -23.09
CA GLU A 103 -2.40 -12.48 -23.25
C GLU A 103 -2.25 -11.37 -24.30
N ILE A 104 -1.16 -10.63 -24.21
CA ILE A 104 -0.70 -9.74 -25.27
C ILE A 104 -0.15 -10.58 -26.42
N SER A 105 -0.42 -10.18 -27.66
CA SER A 105 0.06 -10.91 -28.84
C SER A 105 1.53 -10.65 -29.15
N ALA A 106 2.15 -11.59 -29.87
CA ALA A 106 3.52 -11.41 -30.35
C ALA A 106 3.65 -10.19 -31.27
N ASP A 107 2.65 -9.92 -32.11
CA ASP A 107 2.67 -8.79 -33.04
C ASP A 107 2.64 -7.45 -32.28
N GLU A 108 1.83 -7.35 -31.20
CA GLU A 108 1.80 -6.15 -30.36
C GLU A 108 3.16 -5.88 -29.68
N LEU A 109 3.89 -6.93 -29.29
CA LEU A 109 5.23 -6.80 -28.70
C LEU A 109 6.31 -6.52 -29.77
N THR A 110 6.18 -7.11 -30.94
CA THR A 110 7.12 -6.87 -32.07
C THR A 110 7.04 -5.44 -32.57
N ALA A 111 5.88 -4.78 -32.40
CA ALA A 111 5.71 -3.37 -32.75
C ALA A 111 6.52 -2.40 -31.87
N MET A 112 7.16 -2.87 -30.77
CA MET A 112 8.06 -2.05 -29.96
C MET A 112 9.42 -1.86 -30.67
N GLU A 113 9.59 -0.72 -31.27
CA GLU A 113 10.81 -0.36 -32.02
C GLU A 113 11.91 0.21 -31.11
N ILE A 114 12.22 -0.51 -30.02
CA ILE A 114 13.07 -0.04 -28.91
C ILE A 114 14.44 0.41 -29.40
N ASP A 115 15.14 -0.42 -30.19
CA ASP A 115 16.49 -0.13 -30.62
C ASP A 115 16.52 1.10 -31.51
N ARG A 116 15.56 1.24 -32.45
CA ARG A 116 15.44 2.43 -33.32
C ARG A 116 15.21 3.71 -32.51
N ILE A 117 14.33 3.64 -31.52
CA ILE A 117 14.03 4.79 -30.62
C ILE A 117 15.28 5.19 -29.81
N LEU A 118 16.01 4.21 -29.27
CA LEU A 118 17.22 4.44 -28.48
C LEU A 118 18.39 4.95 -29.32
N ASP A 119 18.50 4.49 -30.59
CA ASP A 119 19.49 4.96 -31.55
C ASP A 119 19.19 6.37 -32.10
N GLY A 120 18.03 6.91 -31.75
CA GLY A 120 17.63 8.27 -32.11
C GLY A 120 17.12 8.38 -33.56
N GLU A 121 16.67 7.27 -34.18
CA GLU A 121 16.07 7.32 -35.50
C GLU A 121 14.81 8.19 -35.51
N PRO A 122 14.59 9.00 -36.58
CA PRO A 122 13.48 9.95 -36.60
C PRO A 122 12.11 9.33 -36.94
N GLU A 123 12.11 8.09 -37.50
CA GLU A 123 10.94 7.41 -38.06
C GLU A 123 10.99 5.90 -37.78
N GLY A 124 9.81 5.28 -37.81
CA GLY A 124 9.64 3.84 -37.62
C GLY A 124 10.04 3.01 -38.84
N GLU A 125 9.93 1.67 -38.73
CA GLU A 125 10.18 0.74 -39.84
C GLU A 125 9.27 0.99 -41.05
N ASP A 126 8.09 1.53 -40.82
CA ASP A 126 7.09 1.90 -41.83
C ASP A 126 7.39 3.23 -42.51
N GLY A 127 8.47 3.92 -42.14
CA GLY A 127 8.85 5.23 -42.66
C GLY A 127 7.98 6.37 -42.14
N VAL A 128 7.14 6.14 -41.11
CA VAL A 128 6.34 7.18 -40.49
C VAL A 128 7.14 7.84 -39.37
N ALA A 129 7.21 9.17 -39.39
CA ALA A 129 7.93 9.91 -38.35
C ALA A 129 7.29 9.73 -36.97
N TYR A 130 8.13 9.46 -35.97
CA TYR A 130 7.67 9.33 -34.60
C TYR A 130 6.94 10.58 -34.08
N ASN A 131 6.00 10.37 -33.18
CA ASN A 131 5.25 11.46 -32.57
C ASN A 131 6.14 12.38 -31.70
N GLY A 132 5.62 13.55 -31.34
CA GLY A 132 6.37 14.56 -30.59
C GLY A 132 6.83 14.11 -29.20
N LYS A 133 6.15 13.12 -28.61
CA LYS A 133 6.51 12.57 -27.30
C LYS A 133 7.71 11.63 -27.37
N ILE A 134 7.79 10.77 -28.39
CA ILE A 134 8.98 9.95 -28.67
C ILE A 134 10.19 10.83 -29.00
N LYS A 135 10.03 11.84 -29.86
CA LYS A 135 11.09 12.82 -30.14
C LYS A 135 11.55 13.56 -28.88
N GLY A 136 10.60 13.88 -27.96
CA GLY A 136 10.91 14.45 -26.66
C GLY A 136 11.72 13.51 -25.77
N PHE A 137 11.40 12.21 -25.78
CA PHE A 137 12.16 11.18 -25.07
C PHE A 137 13.59 11.07 -25.62
N GLN A 138 13.77 10.95 -26.96
CA GLN A 138 15.07 10.92 -27.62
C GLN A 138 15.91 12.17 -27.26
N ALA A 139 15.29 13.36 -27.27
CA ALA A 139 15.95 14.60 -26.87
C ALA A 139 16.35 14.64 -25.37
N LYS A 140 15.62 13.94 -24.49
CA LYS A 140 16.05 13.78 -23.08
C LYS A 140 17.24 12.82 -22.99
N LEU A 141 17.23 11.69 -23.68
CA LEU A 141 18.34 10.73 -23.71
C LEU A 141 19.63 11.38 -24.18
N SER A 142 19.60 12.17 -25.27
CA SER A 142 20.78 12.85 -25.83
C SER A 142 21.42 13.87 -24.87
N LYS A 143 20.70 14.33 -23.83
CA LYS A 143 21.22 15.27 -22.84
C LYS A 143 21.88 14.56 -21.63
N ILE A 144 21.73 13.25 -21.50
CA ILE A 144 22.34 12.49 -20.41
C ILE A 144 23.82 12.25 -20.75
N SER A 145 24.72 12.92 -20.03
CA SER A 145 26.15 12.85 -20.29
C SER A 145 26.79 11.50 -20.00
N ASP A 146 26.20 10.72 -19.10
CA ASP A 146 26.67 9.41 -18.66
C ASP A 146 25.72 8.26 -19.07
N LEU A 147 24.99 8.42 -20.17
CA LEU A 147 24.04 7.44 -20.70
C LEU A 147 24.57 6.00 -20.79
N PRO A 148 25.85 5.74 -21.14
CA PRO A 148 26.41 4.37 -21.14
C PRO A 148 26.42 3.66 -19.78
N ARG A 149 26.20 4.37 -18.69
CA ARG A 149 26.06 3.78 -17.34
C ARG A 149 24.64 3.36 -17.00
N TYR A 150 23.66 3.73 -17.84
CA TYR A 150 22.27 3.39 -17.60
C TYR A 150 21.98 1.97 -18.08
N LYS A 151 21.19 1.26 -17.27
CA LYS A 151 20.57 0.00 -17.67
C LYS A 151 19.21 0.27 -18.29
N TYR A 152 18.79 -0.62 -19.16
CA TYR A 152 17.48 -0.54 -19.80
C TYR A 152 16.59 -1.66 -19.29
N LYS A 153 15.35 -1.35 -18.90
CA LYS A 153 14.38 -2.30 -18.40
C LYS A 153 13.05 -2.16 -19.12
N ILE A 154 12.55 -3.29 -19.61
CA ILE A 154 11.26 -3.36 -20.32
C ILE A 154 10.19 -3.78 -19.34
N ILE A 155 9.10 -3.01 -19.29
CA ILE A 155 7.93 -3.29 -18.47
C ILE A 155 6.76 -3.60 -19.40
N ILE A 156 6.10 -4.74 -19.16
CA ILE A 156 4.92 -5.15 -19.91
C ILE A 156 3.73 -5.19 -18.94
N LEU A 157 2.81 -4.24 -19.12
CA LEU A 157 1.56 -4.18 -18.34
C LEU A 157 0.47 -4.99 -19.06
N ALA A 158 0.62 -6.30 -19.07
CA ALA A 158 -0.31 -7.24 -19.68
C ALA A 158 -0.02 -8.67 -19.23
N ASN A 159 -0.96 -9.61 -19.48
CA ASN A 159 -0.68 -11.02 -19.29
C ASN A 159 0.22 -11.53 -20.41
N LEU A 160 1.22 -12.30 -20.03
CA LEU A 160 2.11 -13.01 -20.95
C LEU A 160 2.79 -14.16 -20.19
N SER A 161 2.68 -15.38 -20.70
CA SER A 161 3.30 -16.56 -20.08
C SER A 161 4.56 -17.03 -20.78
N SER A 162 4.82 -16.57 -22.04
CA SER A 162 5.91 -17.07 -22.85
C SER A 162 7.22 -16.32 -22.61
N GLU A 163 8.05 -16.80 -21.68
CA GLU A 163 9.42 -16.30 -21.47
C GLU A 163 10.30 -16.42 -22.72
N ARG A 164 10.08 -17.47 -23.54
CA ARG A 164 10.83 -17.66 -24.81
C ARG A 164 10.56 -16.55 -25.82
N LEU A 165 9.31 -16.08 -25.88
CA LEU A 165 8.93 -14.96 -26.76
C LEU A 165 9.66 -13.69 -26.32
N LEU A 166 9.63 -13.38 -25.03
CA LEU A 166 10.33 -12.22 -24.49
C LEU A 166 11.84 -12.26 -24.74
N GLN A 167 12.47 -13.42 -24.54
CA GLN A 167 13.90 -13.57 -24.79
C GLN A 167 14.25 -13.38 -26.26
N ARG A 168 13.39 -13.84 -27.16
CA ARG A 168 13.57 -13.67 -28.60
C ARG A 168 13.41 -12.21 -29.05
N LEU A 169 12.42 -11.49 -28.50
CA LEU A 169 12.10 -10.12 -28.92
C LEU A 169 13.03 -9.08 -28.27
N PHE A 170 13.36 -9.26 -27.02
CA PHE A 170 14.05 -8.23 -26.23
C PHE A 170 15.45 -8.65 -25.77
N GLY A 171 15.94 -9.80 -26.21
CA GLY A 171 17.32 -10.22 -25.98
C GLY A 171 17.79 -10.08 -24.54
N ASN A 172 18.84 -9.30 -24.32
CA ASN A 172 19.50 -9.12 -23.02
C ASN A 172 18.89 -7.98 -22.18
N TYR A 173 17.86 -7.28 -22.65
CA TYR A 173 17.18 -6.29 -21.81
C TYR A 173 16.56 -6.96 -20.58
N GLU A 174 16.67 -6.33 -19.41
CA GLU A 174 15.92 -6.76 -18.24
C GLU A 174 14.42 -6.56 -18.49
N LYS A 175 13.61 -7.55 -18.11
CA LYS A 175 12.18 -7.56 -18.41
C LYS A 175 11.37 -7.83 -17.15
N GLU A 176 10.23 -7.16 -17.03
CA GLU A 176 9.28 -7.38 -15.95
C GLU A 176 7.85 -7.34 -16.47
N ILE A 177 7.09 -8.41 -16.17
CA ILE A 177 5.69 -8.53 -16.59
C ILE A 177 4.79 -8.23 -15.39
N PHE A 178 3.82 -7.36 -15.62
CA PHE A 178 2.71 -7.11 -14.72
C PHE A 178 1.46 -7.78 -15.29
N ASN A 179 1.34 -9.10 -15.04
CA ASN A 179 0.11 -9.82 -15.29
C ASN A 179 -1.01 -9.30 -14.37
N TYR A 180 -2.23 -9.83 -14.53
CA TYR A 180 -3.38 -9.39 -13.73
C TYR A 180 -3.18 -9.59 -12.21
N GLU A 181 -2.57 -10.71 -11.78
CA GLU A 181 -2.31 -10.99 -10.37
C GLU A 181 -1.35 -9.96 -9.77
N LYS A 182 -0.23 -9.72 -10.46
CA LYS A 182 0.76 -8.74 -10.04
C LYS A 182 0.21 -7.32 -10.10
N THR A 183 -0.64 -7.01 -11.07
CA THR A 183 -1.37 -5.73 -11.12
C THR A 183 -2.25 -5.56 -9.90
N TYR A 184 -3.01 -6.56 -9.50
CA TYR A 184 -3.87 -6.47 -8.31
C TYR A 184 -3.05 -6.33 -7.03
N SER A 185 -2.02 -7.16 -6.84
CA SER A 185 -1.23 -7.19 -5.60
C SER A 185 -0.25 -6.03 -5.47
N GLU A 186 0.40 -5.62 -6.57
CA GLU A 186 1.48 -4.62 -6.52
C GLU A 186 1.09 -3.22 -7.01
N LEU A 187 -0.07 -3.04 -7.68
CA LEU A 187 -0.53 -1.72 -8.11
C LEU A 187 -1.85 -1.33 -7.43
N VAL A 188 -2.86 -2.20 -7.46
CA VAL A 188 -4.20 -1.87 -6.92
C VAL A 188 -4.21 -1.89 -5.40
N PHE A 189 -3.72 -2.96 -4.78
CA PHE A 189 -3.68 -3.07 -3.31
C PHE A 189 -2.87 -1.93 -2.66
N PRO A 190 -1.67 -1.55 -3.17
CA PRO A 190 -0.93 -0.40 -2.64
C PRO A 190 -1.68 0.92 -2.69
N VAL A 191 -2.51 1.15 -3.70
CA VAL A 191 -3.37 2.36 -3.73
C VAL A 191 -4.42 2.30 -2.61
N CYS A 192 -5.02 1.13 -2.38
CA CYS A 192 -6.03 0.96 -1.33
C CYS A 192 -5.45 1.08 0.08
N SER A 193 -4.24 0.57 0.32
CA SER A 193 -3.54 0.61 1.61
C SER A 193 -2.60 1.81 1.77
N SER A 194 -2.46 2.65 0.74
CA SER A 194 -1.47 3.75 0.68
C SER A 194 -0.04 3.29 0.94
N THR A 195 0.32 2.08 0.48
CA THR A 195 1.66 1.47 0.63
C THR A 195 2.42 1.45 -0.69
N TYR A 196 2.57 2.61 -1.34
CA TYR A 196 3.36 2.74 -2.55
C TYR A 196 4.81 2.27 -2.31
N TYR A 197 5.47 1.74 -3.33
CA TYR A 197 6.83 1.19 -3.26
C TYR A 197 6.98 -0.09 -2.42
N LYS A 198 5.91 -0.78 -2.09
CA LYS A 198 6.03 -2.12 -1.50
C LYS A 198 6.89 -2.99 -2.43
N ASN A 199 7.89 -3.66 -1.88
CA ASN A 199 8.85 -4.49 -2.60
C ASN A 199 9.88 -3.74 -3.49
N GLN A 200 10.05 -2.43 -3.34
CA GLN A 200 11.14 -1.69 -3.99
C GLN A 200 12.06 -1.06 -2.96
N ARG A 201 13.34 -0.94 -3.32
CA ARG A 201 14.30 -0.17 -2.55
C ARG A 201 13.91 1.31 -2.59
N ILE A 202 13.68 1.89 -1.43
CA ILE A 202 13.34 3.31 -1.31
C ILE A 202 14.63 4.08 -1.02
N VAL A 203 14.94 5.05 -1.88
CA VAL A 203 16.04 6.00 -1.65
C VAL A 203 15.45 7.39 -1.55
N ILE A 204 15.65 8.05 -0.43
CA ILE A 204 15.24 9.44 -0.21
C ILE A 204 16.46 10.33 -0.32
N SER A 205 16.36 11.34 -1.19
CA SER A 205 17.38 12.38 -1.30
C SER A 205 16.76 13.73 -0.95
N MET A 206 17.38 14.46 -0.02
CA MET A 206 16.98 15.80 0.40
C MET A 206 18.15 16.76 0.16
N ASP A 207 17.90 17.84 -0.58
CA ASP A 207 18.87 18.94 -0.74
C ASP A 207 18.48 20.07 0.21
N ILE A 208 19.17 20.16 1.33
CA ILE A 208 18.86 21.12 2.41
C ILE A 208 19.77 22.34 2.29
N GLU A 209 19.17 23.54 2.29
CA GLU A 209 19.94 24.79 2.22
C GLU A 209 20.88 24.96 3.45
N GLY A 210 22.11 25.30 3.17
CA GLY A 210 23.15 25.55 4.18
C GLY A 210 23.90 24.28 4.60
N LYS A 211 24.82 24.49 5.55
CA LYS A 211 25.53 23.42 6.25
C LYS A 211 24.62 22.90 7.36
N ILE A 212 24.39 21.61 7.40
CA ILE A 212 23.70 20.96 8.51
C ILE A 212 24.76 20.59 9.56
N GLU A 213 24.47 20.93 10.80
CA GLU A 213 25.20 20.38 11.93
C GLU A 213 24.52 19.06 12.32
N GLU A 214 25.32 18.01 12.33
CA GLU A 214 24.88 16.68 12.74
C GLU A 214 25.80 16.10 13.81
N VAL A 215 25.22 15.29 14.68
CA VAL A 215 25.95 14.51 15.69
C VAL A 215 25.84 13.06 15.31
N ASN A 216 26.98 12.43 15.08
CA ASN A 216 27.08 11.03 14.68
C ASN A 216 27.76 10.22 15.79
N GLU A 217 27.18 9.05 16.11
CA GLU A 217 27.69 8.13 17.12
C GLU A 217 27.40 6.69 16.70
N THR A 218 28.35 5.78 16.90
CA THR A 218 28.19 4.35 16.64
C THR A 218 27.97 3.59 17.94
N PHE A 219 26.94 2.74 17.97
CA PHE A 219 26.59 1.93 19.14
C PHE A 219 26.71 0.44 18.80
N THR A 220 27.45 -0.32 19.61
CA THR A 220 27.46 -1.77 19.55
C THR A 220 26.19 -2.32 20.23
N THR A 221 25.36 -3.01 19.48
CA THR A 221 24.05 -3.50 19.93
C THR A 221 23.97 -5.03 19.89
N SER A 222 22.87 -5.58 20.39
CA SER A 222 22.60 -7.04 20.31
C SER A 222 22.43 -7.57 18.88
N PHE A 223 22.23 -6.68 17.90
CA PHE A 223 22.11 -7.04 16.47
C PHE A 223 23.40 -6.80 15.69
N GLY A 224 24.28 -5.96 16.19
CA GLY A 224 25.52 -5.50 15.55
C GLY A 224 25.72 -4.01 15.78
N ASP A 225 26.68 -3.43 15.09
CA ASP A 225 26.92 -1.98 15.19
C ASP A 225 25.84 -1.20 14.45
N CYS A 226 25.37 -0.11 15.07
CA CYS A 226 24.36 0.77 14.54
C CYS A 226 24.87 2.21 14.61
N ASP A 227 24.79 2.93 13.51
CA ASP A 227 25.13 4.33 13.46
C ASP A 227 23.89 5.20 13.73
N VAL A 228 24.05 6.19 14.59
CA VAL A 228 22.98 7.13 14.95
C VAL A 228 23.40 8.53 14.56
N SER A 229 22.59 9.17 13.71
CA SER A 229 22.77 10.56 13.30
C SER A 229 21.61 11.41 13.80
N LEU A 230 21.94 12.56 14.40
CA LEU A 230 20.98 13.54 14.89
C LEU A 230 21.17 14.85 14.12
N LEU A 231 20.11 15.32 13.48
CA LEU A 231 20.14 16.55 12.67
C LEU A 231 18.78 17.27 12.70
N PHE A 232 18.79 18.58 12.42
CA PHE A 232 17.56 19.35 12.23
C PHE A 232 17.27 19.55 10.75
N VAL A 233 16.10 19.09 10.30
CA VAL A 233 15.67 19.19 8.90
C VAL A 233 14.45 20.10 8.74
N PRO A 234 14.29 20.83 7.61
CA PRO A 234 13.10 21.61 7.34
C PRO A 234 11.84 20.77 7.34
N LEU A 235 10.73 21.32 7.85
CA LEU A 235 9.45 20.63 7.90
C LEU A 235 8.95 20.22 6.51
N ILE A 236 9.26 21.03 5.50
CA ILE A 236 8.85 20.76 4.11
C ILE A 236 9.44 19.47 3.55
N ASP A 237 10.66 19.11 3.94
CA ASP A 237 11.33 17.90 3.45
C ASP A 237 10.67 16.65 4.03
N ILE A 238 10.29 16.70 5.31
CA ILE A 238 9.50 15.65 5.95
C ILE A 238 8.11 15.54 5.30
N ALA A 239 7.46 16.67 5.06
CA ALA A 239 6.14 16.69 4.40
C ALA A 239 6.19 16.06 3.00
N LYS A 240 7.19 16.41 2.19
CA LYS A 240 7.39 15.82 0.85
C LYS A 240 7.71 14.34 0.92
N MET A 241 8.53 13.90 1.87
CA MET A 241 8.87 12.50 2.07
C MET A 241 7.61 11.66 2.32
N ILE A 242 6.77 12.04 3.28
CA ILE A 242 5.50 11.35 3.53
C ILE A 242 4.52 11.49 2.37
N GLY A 243 4.42 12.66 1.77
CA GLY A 243 3.55 12.89 0.62
C GLY A 243 3.85 11.91 -0.52
N LYS A 244 5.14 11.63 -0.77
CA LYS A 244 5.60 10.72 -1.82
C LYS A 244 5.44 9.24 -1.42
N TYR A 245 5.93 8.84 -0.26
CA TYR A 245 6.06 7.42 0.11
C TYR A 245 4.92 6.89 0.99
N LYS A 246 4.13 7.80 1.58
CA LYS A 246 2.94 7.47 2.39
C LYS A 246 3.21 6.37 3.43
N ASN A 247 2.37 5.34 3.48
CA ASN A 247 2.49 4.26 4.45
C ASN A 247 3.69 3.33 4.22
N SER A 248 4.32 3.38 3.05
CA SER A 248 5.48 2.53 2.75
C SER A 248 6.67 2.76 3.68
N ILE A 249 6.84 3.99 4.18
CA ILE A 249 7.88 4.34 5.15
C ILE A 249 7.39 4.32 6.60
N LEU A 250 6.23 3.72 6.86
CA LEU A 250 5.61 3.55 8.19
C LEU A 250 5.33 2.07 8.50
N GLU A 251 5.91 1.14 7.76
CA GLU A 251 5.63 -0.29 7.94
C GLU A 251 5.94 -0.74 9.36
N TYR A 252 7.07 -0.32 9.92
CA TYR A 252 7.48 -0.64 11.29
C TYR A 252 6.90 0.30 12.36
N ASN A 253 6.15 1.33 11.96
CA ASN A 253 5.42 2.13 12.94
C ASN A 253 4.23 1.32 13.45
N PRO A 254 4.09 1.13 14.77
CA PRO A 254 2.97 0.36 15.33
C PRO A 254 1.63 1.06 15.11
N ARG A 255 1.64 2.35 14.84
CA ARG A 255 0.45 3.16 14.57
C ARG A 255 0.39 3.54 13.12
N ASN A 256 -0.72 3.22 12.48
CA ASN A 256 -1.08 3.87 11.25
C ASN A 256 -1.64 5.27 11.55
N TYR A 257 -1.82 6.07 10.53
CA TYR A 257 -2.35 7.41 10.65
C TYR A 257 -3.72 7.40 11.37
N LEU A 258 -3.77 8.01 12.54
CA LEU A 258 -5.04 8.27 13.22
C LEU A 258 -5.70 9.48 12.54
N SER A 259 -6.91 9.29 12.00
CA SER A 259 -7.61 10.30 11.23
C SER A 259 -7.65 11.67 11.90
N LEU A 260 -7.55 12.74 11.11
CA LEU A 260 -7.58 14.14 11.56
C LEU A 260 -8.86 14.52 12.32
N ARG A 261 -9.93 13.76 12.17
CA ARG A 261 -11.27 14.22 12.53
C ARG A 261 -11.51 14.51 14.01
N LYS A 262 -10.65 14.05 14.95
CA LYS A 262 -10.87 14.26 16.40
C LYS A 262 -9.58 14.32 17.25
N ASN A 263 -8.40 14.56 16.67
CA ASN A 263 -7.18 14.47 17.45
C ASN A 263 -6.64 15.86 17.81
N ASN A 264 -6.61 16.19 19.09
CA ASN A 264 -6.07 17.45 19.61
C ASN A 264 -4.57 17.64 19.22
N VAL A 265 -3.83 16.55 19.07
CA VAL A 265 -2.41 16.58 18.70
C VAL A 265 -2.23 17.15 17.28
N ASN A 266 -3.03 16.73 16.32
CA ASN A 266 -2.92 17.25 14.94
C ASN A 266 -3.20 18.76 14.88
N ARG A 267 -4.20 19.23 15.64
CA ARG A 267 -4.50 20.67 15.74
C ARG A 267 -3.34 21.45 16.37
N SER A 268 -2.70 20.89 17.41
CA SER A 268 -1.54 21.52 18.03
C SER A 268 -0.37 21.63 17.05
N ILE A 269 -0.14 20.61 16.21
CA ILE A 269 0.87 20.63 15.14
C ILE A 269 0.53 21.73 14.11
N GLU A 270 -0.71 21.78 13.61
CA GLU A 270 -1.15 22.81 12.67
C GLU A 270 -0.99 24.21 13.25
N THR A 271 -1.38 24.41 14.50
CA THR A 271 -1.22 25.69 15.19
C THR A 271 0.24 26.10 15.26
N SER A 272 1.14 25.22 15.73
CA SER A 272 2.57 25.54 15.86
C SER A 272 3.27 25.73 14.50
N VAL A 273 2.78 25.13 13.41
CA VAL A 273 3.29 25.44 12.07
C VAL A 273 2.86 26.83 11.62
N ASN A 274 1.63 27.26 11.94
CA ASN A 274 1.08 28.55 11.52
C ASN A 274 1.62 29.75 12.33
N GLU A 275 2.07 29.54 13.57
CA GLU A 275 2.66 30.59 14.40
C GLU A 275 3.91 31.21 13.75
N ASN A 276 4.21 32.50 14.09
CA ASN A 276 5.35 33.20 13.52
C ASN A 276 6.64 33.06 14.37
N ASN A 277 6.76 32.00 15.16
CA ASN A 277 7.92 31.67 15.99
C ASN A 277 8.54 30.33 15.58
N SER A 278 9.65 29.96 16.20
CA SER A 278 10.37 28.68 15.95
C SER A 278 10.11 27.62 17.01
N ASP A 279 9.06 27.77 17.83
CA ASP A 279 8.77 26.90 18.98
C ASP A 279 8.43 25.47 18.57
N PHE A 280 8.06 25.24 17.30
CA PHE A 280 7.77 23.91 16.76
C PHE A 280 8.85 22.89 17.11
N SER A 281 10.13 23.26 16.94
CA SER A 281 11.27 22.38 17.22
C SER A 281 11.40 21.99 18.69
N LEU A 282 10.89 22.82 19.59
CA LEU A 282 10.92 22.60 21.06
C LEU A 282 9.67 21.86 21.54
N LEU A 283 8.53 22.12 20.91
CA LEU A 283 7.24 21.54 21.29
C LEU A 283 6.98 20.16 20.66
N ASN A 284 7.84 19.74 19.72
CA ASN A 284 7.73 18.47 19.02
C ASN A 284 8.86 17.52 19.42
N ASN A 285 8.52 16.26 19.70
CA ASN A 285 9.49 15.23 20.13
C ASN A 285 10.44 14.76 19.02
N GLY A 286 10.33 15.32 17.81
CA GLY A 286 11.12 14.90 16.67
C GLY A 286 10.57 13.66 15.96
N ILE A 287 11.34 13.21 14.97
CA ILE A 287 11.03 12.04 14.16
C ILE A 287 12.19 11.06 14.31
N THR A 288 11.90 9.79 14.56
CA THR A 288 12.90 8.72 14.58
C THR A 288 12.69 7.82 13.38
N LEU A 289 13.75 7.62 12.62
CA LEU A 289 13.78 6.85 11.39
C LEU A 289 14.86 5.77 11.50
N VAL A 290 14.54 4.55 11.05
CA VAL A 290 15.49 3.47 10.84
C VAL A 290 15.73 3.34 9.34
N CYS A 291 16.96 3.03 8.91
CA CYS A 291 17.31 2.87 7.51
C CYS A 291 18.42 1.83 7.33
N SER A 292 18.64 1.38 6.09
CA SER A 292 19.77 0.51 5.76
C SER A 292 21.06 1.30 5.62
N GLN A 293 21.00 2.52 5.09
CA GLN A 293 22.16 3.40 4.90
C GLN A 293 21.75 4.87 5.01
N TYR A 294 22.63 5.67 5.62
CA TYR A 294 22.51 7.12 5.72
C TYR A 294 23.82 7.77 5.29
N GLU A 295 23.73 8.79 4.46
CA GLU A 295 24.87 9.61 4.03
C GLU A 295 24.48 11.07 4.02
N SER A 296 25.38 11.94 4.50
CA SER A 296 25.27 13.37 4.32
C SER A 296 26.53 13.93 3.65
N THR A 297 26.34 14.77 2.64
CA THR A 297 27.43 15.39 1.89
C THR A 297 27.19 16.88 1.73
N THR A 298 28.04 17.71 2.35
CA THR A 298 28.00 19.17 2.19
C THR A 298 28.71 19.57 0.91
N ARG A 299 27.99 20.21 -0.01
CA ARG A 299 28.55 20.79 -1.22
C ARG A 299 28.92 22.26 -0.97
N THR A 300 30.21 22.54 -0.88
CA THR A 300 30.73 23.88 -0.79
C THR A 300 30.84 24.48 -2.19
N GLY A 301 30.05 25.51 -2.48
CA GLY A 301 30.03 26.18 -3.79
C GLY A 301 28.94 27.25 -3.82
N LYS A 302 28.59 27.74 -5.03
CA LYS A 302 27.55 28.77 -5.22
C LYS A 302 26.22 28.52 -4.52
N ASN A 303 25.89 27.24 -4.21
CA ASN A 303 24.60 26.86 -3.62
C ASN A 303 24.68 26.36 -2.18
N ASN A 304 25.82 26.32 -1.54
CA ASN A 304 25.99 25.90 -0.12
C ASN A 304 24.84 25.00 0.43
N THR A 305 24.71 23.79 -0.12
CA THR A 305 23.63 22.85 0.23
C THR A 305 24.22 21.58 0.81
N THR A 306 23.51 20.96 1.76
CA THR A 306 23.83 19.61 2.23
C THR A 306 22.87 18.63 1.59
N LYS A 307 23.41 17.66 0.85
CA LYS A 307 22.65 16.54 0.33
C LYS A 307 22.61 15.43 1.38
N VAL A 308 21.41 15.07 1.80
CA VAL A 308 21.14 13.93 2.70
C VAL A 308 20.52 12.80 1.88
N THR A 309 21.09 11.61 1.96
CA THR A 309 20.60 10.41 1.29
C THR A 309 20.27 9.34 2.33
N ILE A 310 19.08 8.75 2.26
CA ILE A 310 18.60 7.74 3.20
C ILE A 310 18.03 6.57 2.39
N GLU A 311 18.55 5.37 2.63
CA GLU A 311 18.11 4.17 1.93
C GLU A 311 17.22 3.31 2.82
N ASP A 312 16.12 2.80 2.25
CA ASP A 312 15.09 1.99 2.90
C ASP A 312 14.59 2.56 4.23
N PRO A 313 14.19 3.84 4.25
CA PRO A 313 13.79 4.53 5.47
C PRO A 313 12.48 3.98 6.03
N GLN A 314 12.42 3.85 7.36
CA GLN A 314 11.21 3.50 8.09
C GLN A 314 11.04 4.43 9.29
N ILE A 315 10.00 5.23 9.31
CA ILE A 315 9.67 6.09 10.45
C ILE A 315 9.05 5.23 11.55
N ILE A 316 9.77 5.05 12.63
CA ILE A 316 9.32 4.27 13.79
C ILE A 316 8.68 5.11 14.89
N ASN A 317 8.98 6.43 14.94
CA ASN A 317 8.34 7.39 15.85
C ASN A 317 8.17 8.73 15.14
N GLY A 318 7.13 9.50 15.51
CA GLY A 318 6.82 10.81 14.90
C GLY A 318 5.97 10.68 13.61
N GLY A 319 5.44 9.51 13.28
CA GLY A 319 4.61 9.29 12.09
C GLY A 319 3.41 10.23 12.02
N GLN A 320 2.74 10.50 13.15
CA GLN A 320 1.60 11.42 13.20
C GLN A 320 2.01 12.86 12.83
N THR A 321 3.15 13.32 13.34
CA THR A 321 3.72 14.62 12.97
C THR A 321 4.00 14.69 11.48
N ALA A 322 4.70 13.68 10.95
CA ALA A 322 5.08 13.62 9.54
C ALA A 322 3.85 13.62 8.61
N PHE A 323 2.80 12.86 8.93
CA PHE A 323 1.55 12.85 8.16
C PHE A 323 0.79 14.19 8.23
N THR A 324 0.74 14.79 9.40
CA THR A 324 0.08 16.11 9.56
C THR A 324 0.82 17.16 8.72
N LEU A 325 2.14 17.15 8.71
CA LEU A 325 2.93 18.04 7.86
C LEU A 325 2.66 17.83 6.36
N ALA A 326 2.55 16.58 5.90
CA ALA A 326 2.18 16.30 4.51
C ALA A 326 0.80 16.85 4.15
N LYS A 327 -0.21 16.67 5.01
CA LYS A 327 -1.55 17.23 4.79
C LYS A 327 -1.59 18.77 4.81
N ILE A 328 -0.77 19.39 5.65
CA ILE A 328 -0.60 20.84 5.63
C ILE A 328 -0.04 21.28 4.29
N LEU A 329 0.98 20.57 3.78
CA LEU A 329 1.61 20.89 2.50
C LEU A 329 0.63 20.71 1.31
N ASP A 330 -0.21 19.67 1.33
CA ASP A 330 -1.19 19.42 0.26
C ASP A 330 -2.20 20.56 0.07
N ASN A 331 -2.44 21.37 1.12
CA ASN A 331 -3.38 22.49 1.11
C ASN A 331 -2.69 23.84 1.33
N ALA A 332 -1.35 23.89 1.23
CA ALA A 332 -0.56 25.07 1.58
C ALA A 332 -0.57 26.11 0.44
N ASP A 333 -0.75 27.37 0.82
CA ASP A 333 -0.41 28.52 -0.01
C ASP A 333 1.09 28.85 0.08
N ASP A 334 1.55 29.84 -0.66
CA ASP A 334 2.96 30.23 -0.70
C ASP A 334 3.49 30.69 0.67
N GLU A 335 2.66 31.33 1.51
CA GLU A 335 3.04 31.76 2.85
C GLU A 335 3.31 30.55 3.75
N LEU A 336 2.43 29.57 3.73
CA LEU A 336 2.56 28.35 4.54
C LEU A 336 3.72 27.47 4.06
N VAL A 337 3.95 27.40 2.74
CA VAL A 337 5.14 26.73 2.16
C VAL A 337 6.43 27.39 2.69
N ASN A 338 6.48 28.72 2.77
CA ASN A 338 7.66 29.42 3.31
C ASN A 338 7.84 29.15 4.82
N LYS A 339 6.75 29.07 5.60
CA LYS A 339 6.80 28.66 7.01
C LYS A 339 7.33 27.24 7.17
N LEU A 340 6.89 26.29 6.32
CA LEU A 340 7.39 24.91 6.33
C LEU A 340 8.88 24.80 5.95
N LYS A 341 9.39 25.67 5.08
CA LYS A 341 10.83 25.76 4.76
C LYS A 341 11.65 26.34 5.92
N ALA A 342 11.15 27.36 6.59
CA ALA A 342 11.88 28.08 7.64
C ALA A 342 11.95 27.31 8.97
N LYS A 343 10.93 26.52 9.30
CA LYS A 343 10.87 25.75 10.55
C LYS A 343 11.53 24.39 10.39
N LYS A 344 12.11 23.89 11.49
CA LYS A 344 12.86 22.65 11.51
C LYS A 344 12.28 21.66 12.55
N VAL A 345 12.53 20.38 12.34
CA VAL A 345 12.26 19.31 13.29
C VAL A 345 13.51 18.46 13.49
N LEU A 346 13.70 17.94 14.70
CA LEU A 346 14.77 17.00 15.00
C LEU A 346 14.48 15.68 14.26
N LEU A 347 15.44 15.24 13.45
CA LEU A 347 15.45 13.94 12.81
C LEU A 347 16.55 13.08 13.46
N LYS A 348 16.16 11.96 14.04
CA LYS A 348 17.06 10.90 14.50
C LYS A 348 17.06 9.79 13.48
N VAL A 349 18.18 9.54 12.84
CA VAL A 349 18.39 8.45 11.88
C VAL A 349 19.19 7.35 12.55
N ILE A 350 18.71 6.12 12.48
CA ILE A 350 19.39 4.92 12.98
C ILE A 350 19.68 4.03 11.79
N SER A 351 20.95 3.96 11.39
CA SER A 351 21.39 3.09 10.31
C SER A 351 21.71 1.70 10.86
N ILE A 352 21.02 0.69 10.32
CA ILE A 352 21.20 -0.71 10.72
C ILE A 352 21.53 -1.50 9.47
N TYR A 353 22.76 -1.99 9.39
CA TYR A 353 23.18 -2.80 8.26
C TYR A 353 22.46 -4.16 8.29
N GLN A 354 21.75 -4.47 7.21
CA GLN A 354 21.02 -5.73 7.07
C GLN A 354 21.92 -6.79 6.39
N GLU A 355 22.30 -7.84 7.10
CA GLU A 355 22.98 -8.98 6.53
C GLU A 355 22.00 -9.91 5.81
N GLU A 356 22.42 -10.47 4.66
CA GLU A 356 21.64 -11.48 3.95
C GLU A 356 21.33 -12.68 4.86
N GLY A 357 20.07 -13.12 4.87
CA GLY A 357 19.59 -14.25 5.66
C GLY A 357 19.14 -13.92 7.09
N LYS A 358 19.37 -12.70 7.60
CA LYS A 358 18.95 -12.28 8.96
C LYS A 358 17.69 -11.40 8.98
N ASN A 359 16.78 -11.61 8.05
CA ASN A 359 15.57 -10.76 7.90
C ASN A 359 14.65 -10.79 9.13
N LYS A 360 14.58 -11.93 9.83
CA LYS A 360 13.74 -12.08 11.02
C LYS A 360 14.34 -11.32 12.20
N GLU A 361 15.61 -11.51 12.46
CA GLU A 361 16.36 -10.85 13.54
C GLU A 361 16.36 -9.34 13.36
N TYR A 362 16.53 -8.85 12.14
CA TYR A 362 16.44 -7.44 11.79
C TYR A 362 15.05 -6.88 12.15
N ARG A 363 13.96 -7.53 11.70
CA ARG A 363 12.59 -7.12 12.01
C ARG A 363 12.31 -7.09 13.51
N ASP A 364 12.74 -8.12 14.22
CA ASP A 364 12.55 -8.22 15.67
C ASP A 364 13.30 -7.10 16.41
N PHE A 365 14.50 -6.76 15.95
CA PHE A 365 15.29 -5.67 16.51
C PHE A 365 14.65 -4.29 16.23
N VAL A 366 14.25 -4.02 15.00
CA VAL A 366 13.55 -2.77 14.62
C VAL A 366 12.23 -2.63 15.39
N ASN A 367 11.45 -3.70 15.53
CA ASN A 367 10.23 -3.70 16.32
C ASN A 367 10.51 -3.39 17.79
N LYS A 368 11.60 -3.93 18.37
CA LYS A 368 12.02 -3.63 19.74
C LYS A 368 12.36 -2.14 19.94
N ILE A 369 13.07 -1.52 18.98
CA ILE A 369 13.36 -0.08 19.02
C ILE A 369 12.07 0.72 18.88
N SER A 370 11.21 0.34 17.94
CA SER A 370 9.91 1.00 17.71
C SER A 370 9.03 0.96 18.95
N ASP A 371 8.90 -0.19 19.59
CA ASP A 371 8.13 -0.35 20.82
C ASP A 371 8.70 0.51 21.96
N ALA A 372 10.02 0.55 22.11
CA ALA A 372 10.67 1.32 23.16
C ALA A 372 10.48 2.84 22.97
N THR A 373 10.62 3.33 21.74
CA THR A 373 10.48 4.76 21.42
C THR A 373 9.03 5.26 21.48
N ASN A 374 8.05 4.36 21.31
CA ASN A 374 6.62 4.70 21.35
C ASN A 374 5.96 4.47 22.73
N ARG A 375 6.69 4.02 23.76
CA ARG A 375 6.12 3.77 25.11
C ARG A 375 5.54 4.99 25.82
N GLN A 376 5.90 6.18 25.41
CA GLN A 376 5.40 7.43 26.00
C GLN A 376 3.90 7.67 25.74
N THR A 377 3.30 7.01 24.77
CA THR A 377 1.88 7.03 24.50
C THR A 377 1.35 5.60 24.54
N LYS A 378 0.24 5.36 25.22
CA LYS A 378 -0.36 4.01 25.32
C LYS A 378 -0.58 3.43 23.91
N ILE A 379 0.22 2.44 23.53
CA ILE A 379 0.03 1.68 22.29
C ILE A 379 -0.84 0.48 22.66
N ASP A 380 -1.91 0.27 21.91
CA ASP A 380 -2.76 -0.90 22.07
C ASP A 380 -1.99 -2.18 21.69
N GLU A 381 -2.22 -3.28 22.38
CA GLU A 381 -1.59 -4.57 22.09
C GLU A 381 -1.85 -5.01 20.63
N ALA A 382 -3.00 -4.64 20.09
CA ALA A 382 -3.35 -4.86 18.69
C ALA A 382 -2.36 -4.21 17.72
N ASP A 383 -1.95 -2.97 17.98
CA ASP A 383 -1.01 -2.23 17.12
C ASP A 383 0.40 -2.83 17.19
N ARG A 384 0.81 -3.32 18.36
CA ARG A 384 2.10 -4.02 18.53
C ARG A 384 2.17 -5.32 17.71
N ARG A 385 1.02 -6.01 17.49
CA ARG A 385 0.97 -7.26 16.75
C ARG A 385 0.80 -7.04 15.23
N ALA A 386 0.44 -5.84 14.81
CA ALA A 386 0.11 -5.54 13.42
C ALA A 386 1.22 -5.87 12.41
N ASN A 387 2.49 -5.75 12.84
CA ASN A 387 3.67 -5.96 11.98
C ASN A 387 4.25 -7.37 12.05
N GLN A 388 3.63 -8.30 12.76
CA GLN A 388 4.07 -9.68 12.78
C GLN A 388 3.86 -10.34 11.41
N SER A 389 4.82 -11.16 10.98
CA SER A 389 4.82 -11.80 9.65
C SER A 389 3.54 -12.58 9.38
N VAL A 390 2.98 -13.25 10.40
CA VAL A 390 1.73 -13.99 10.30
C VAL A 390 0.55 -13.10 9.93
N GLN A 391 0.48 -11.87 10.44
CA GLN A 391 -0.55 -10.89 10.10
C GLN A 391 -0.38 -10.36 8.67
N ILE A 392 0.87 -10.10 8.27
CA ILE A 392 1.20 -9.62 6.93
C ILE A 392 0.84 -10.69 5.89
N ASN A 393 1.25 -11.94 6.12
CA ASN A 393 0.96 -13.05 5.23
C ASN A 393 -0.55 -13.28 5.10
N LEU A 394 -1.28 -13.26 6.23
CA LEU A 394 -2.74 -13.41 6.22
C LEU A 394 -3.42 -12.29 5.42
N GLN A 395 -2.96 -11.04 5.55
CA GLN A 395 -3.49 -9.91 4.77
C GLN A 395 -3.28 -10.11 3.27
N THR A 396 -2.07 -10.51 2.88
CA THR A 396 -1.70 -10.76 1.49
C THR A 396 -2.54 -11.89 0.91
N ASP A 397 -2.59 -13.04 1.57
CA ASP A 397 -3.34 -14.21 1.11
C ASP A 397 -4.85 -13.93 0.98
N ILE A 398 -5.42 -13.18 1.93
CA ILE A 398 -6.85 -12.80 1.90
C ILE A 398 -7.15 -11.92 0.69
N PHE A 399 -6.32 -10.93 0.41
CA PHE A 399 -6.55 -10.07 -0.74
C PHE A 399 -6.31 -10.79 -2.06
N GLU A 400 -5.20 -11.52 -2.19
CA GLU A 400 -4.86 -12.21 -3.43
C GLU A 400 -5.90 -13.26 -3.84
N LYS A 401 -6.42 -14.02 -2.87
CA LYS A 401 -7.39 -15.10 -3.15
C LYS A 401 -8.83 -14.62 -3.24
N PHE A 402 -9.23 -13.67 -2.37
CA PHE A 402 -10.64 -13.33 -2.17
C PHE A 402 -11.00 -11.86 -2.44
N GLY A 403 -10.01 -10.96 -2.55
CA GLY A 403 -10.26 -9.53 -2.76
C GLY A 403 -10.80 -8.80 -1.53
N TYR A 404 -10.77 -9.42 -0.33
CA TYR A 404 -11.09 -8.76 0.94
C TYR A 404 -9.86 -8.06 1.50
N PHE A 405 -10.10 -7.03 2.32
CA PHE A 405 -9.07 -6.20 2.95
C PHE A 405 -8.99 -6.51 4.44
N TYR A 406 -8.02 -7.31 4.86
CA TYR A 406 -7.78 -7.55 6.27
C TYR A 406 -7.05 -6.36 6.90
N GLU A 407 -7.72 -5.63 7.80
CA GLU A 407 -7.18 -4.45 8.44
C GLU A 407 -6.28 -4.83 9.61
N ARG A 408 -4.96 -4.84 9.39
CA ARG A 408 -3.96 -5.09 10.45
C ARG A 408 -3.76 -3.88 11.34
N LYS A 409 -3.73 -2.69 10.75
CA LYS A 409 -3.56 -1.40 11.44
C LYS A 409 -4.85 -0.61 11.36
N ALA A 410 -5.26 -0.01 12.46
CA ALA A 410 -6.47 0.80 12.49
C ALA A 410 -6.40 1.93 11.45
N GLY A 411 -7.43 2.04 10.61
CA GLY A 411 -7.52 3.06 9.56
C GLY A 411 -6.63 2.82 8.32
N GLU A 412 -6.05 1.63 8.17
CA GLU A 412 -5.17 1.28 7.05
C GLU A 412 -5.80 1.56 5.67
N PHE A 413 -7.11 1.41 5.55
CA PHE A 413 -7.87 1.58 4.31
C PHE A 413 -8.77 2.83 4.29
N GLU A 414 -8.58 3.78 5.21
CA GLU A 414 -9.48 4.93 5.38
C GLU A 414 -9.46 5.86 4.15
N GLU A 415 -8.31 6.02 3.49
CA GLU A 415 -8.18 6.82 2.27
C GLU A 415 -8.98 6.19 1.12
N ALA A 416 -8.89 4.87 0.93
CA ALA A 416 -9.63 4.15 -0.11
C ALA A 416 -11.15 4.17 0.12
N LEU A 417 -11.59 4.09 1.39
CA LEU A 417 -12.98 4.27 1.77
C LEU A 417 -13.49 5.68 1.48
N SER A 418 -12.72 6.71 1.86
CA SER A 418 -13.10 8.11 1.65
C SER A 418 -13.25 8.46 0.16
N LYS A 419 -12.41 7.85 -0.67
CA LYS A 419 -12.44 7.97 -2.14
C LYS A 419 -13.44 7.01 -2.80
N LYS A 420 -14.19 6.22 -2.03
CA LYS A 420 -15.17 5.23 -2.51
C LYS A 420 -14.58 4.17 -3.46
N ILE A 421 -13.30 3.91 -3.36
CA ILE A 421 -12.61 2.85 -4.11
C ILE A 421 -13.06 1.49 -3.60
N ILE A 422 -13.15 1.34 -2.28
CA ILE A 422 -13.63 0.13 -1.59
C ILE A 422 -14.82 0.45 -0.69
N GLU A 423 -15.52 -0.57 -0.23
CA GLU A 423 -16.67 -0.48 0.66
C GLU A 423 -16.37 -1.07 2.04
N ASN A 424 -17.06 -0.61 3.09
CA ASN A 424 -16.81 -1.07 4.45
C ASN A 424 -16.99 -2.58 4.65
N ASP A 425 -17.91 -3.18 3.89
CA ASP A 425 -18.20 -4.61 3.97
C ASP A 425 -17.12 -5.51 3.37
N MET A 426 -16.16 -4.91 2.65
CA MET A 426 -14.96 -5.58 2.15
C MET A 426 -13.82 -5.60 3.17
N ILE A 427 -13.94 -4.85 4.26
CA ILE A 427 -12.88 -4.75 5.27
C ILE A 427 -13.15 -5.73 6.39
N ILE A 428 -12.20 -6.61 6.64
CA ILE A 428 -12.21 -7.54 7.77
C ILE A 428 -11.39 -6.93 8.92
N LYS A 429 -12.06 -6.60 10.01
CA LYS A 429 -11.41 -6.04 11.19
C LYS A 429 -10.60 -7.10 11.92
N ARG A 430 -9.39 -6.74 12.37
CA ARG A 430 -8.43 -7.65 13.02
C ARG A 430 -8.98 -8.37 14.26
N ASP A 431 -9.74 -7.69 15.09
CA ASP A 431 -10.35 -8.29 16.30
C ASP A 431 -11.42 -9.33 15.96
N ILE A 432 -12.23 -9.07 14.94
CA ILE A 432 -13.24 -10.01 14.45
C ILE A 432 -12.58 -11.24 13.84
N MET A 433 -11.53 -11.06 13.03
CA MET A 433 -10.79 -12.16 12.43
C MET A 433 -10.20 -13.10 13.50
N LEU A 434 -9.56 -12.58 14.54
CA LEU A 434 -9.02 -13.41 15.62
C LEU A 434 -10.12 -14.19 16.36
N LYS A 435 -11.27 -13.58 16.63
CA LYS A 435 -12.42 -14.27 17.25
C LYS A 435 -12.97 -15.38 16.36
N VAL A 436 -13.05 -15.11 15.07
CA VAL A 436 -13.51 -16.10 14.09
C VAL A 436 -12.55 -17.28 14.02
N ILE A 437 -11.23 -17.04 14.01
CA ILE A 437 -10.20 -18.09 14.06
C ILE A 437 -10.35 -18.93 15.33
N TRP A 438 -10.56 -18.32 16.48
CA TRP A 438 -10.78 -19.06 17.73
C TRP A 438 -12.05 -19.92 17.68
N ALA A 439 -13.14 -19.36 17.17
CA ALA A 439 -14.38 -20.12 17.01
C ALA A 439 -14.22 -21.28 16.02
N TYR A 440 -13.45 -21.10 14.94
CA TYR A 440 -13.08 -22.16 14.00
C TYR A 440 -12.40 -23.34 14.71
N HIS A 441 -11.55 -23.08 15.70
CA HIS A 441 -10.86 -24.10 16.51
C HIS A 441 -11.70 -24.58 17.74
N GLY A 442 -13.00 -24.32 17.76
CA GLY A 442 -13.90 -24.76 18.82
C GLY A 442 -13.85 -23.93 20.12
N LYS A 443 -13.04 -22.87 20.17
CA LYS A 443 -12.89 -22.01 21.35
C LYS A 443 -13.91 -20.86 21.35
N CYS A 444 -15.19 -21.21 21.22
CA CYS A 444 -16.28 -20.24 21.11
C CYS A 444 -16.51 -19.39 22.37
N GLY A 445 -16.24 -19.95 23.55
CA GLY A 445 -16.33 -19.23 24.82
C GLY A 445 -15.28 -18.13 24.93
N GLU A 446 -14.04 -18.43 24.60
CA GLU A 446 -12.93 -17.48 24.55
C GLU A 446 -13.17 -16.40 23.50
N ALA A 447 -13.63 -16.77 22.30
CA ALA A 447 -13.97 -15.84 21.23
C ALA A 447 -15.05 -14.84 21.67
N ARG A 448 -16.02 -15.26 22.47
CA ARG A 448 -17.07 -14.40 23.02
C ARG A 448 -16.56 -13.48 24.13
N ASN A 449 -15.78 -14.01 25.07
CA ASN A 449 -15.45 -13.34 26.32
C ASN A 449 -14.25 -12.40 26.21
N ASN A 450 -13.39 -12.57 25.19
CA ASN A 450 -12.25 -11.72 24.97
C ASN A 450 -12.56 -10.65 23.91
N SER A 451 -12.34 -9.39 24.28
CA SER A 451 -12.56 -8.24 23.40
C SER A 451 -11.49 -7.17 23.61
N GLY A 452 -11.32 -6.29 22.61
CA GLY A 452 -10.33 -5.22 22.65
C GLY A 452 -8.91 -5.76 22.85
N ASP A 453 -8.13 -5.11 23.69
CA ASP A 453 -6.72 -5.44 23.95
C ASP A 453 -6.47 -6.85 24.47
N LYS A 454 -7.48 -7.49 25.09
CA LYS A 454 -7.28 -8.82 25.70
C LYS A 454 -6.93 -9.89 24.67
N ILE A 455 -7.55 -9.85 23.48
CA ILE A 455 -7.31 -10.85 22.41
C ILE A 455 -5.93 -10.69 21.78
N PHE A 456 -5.31 -9.50 21.91
CA PHE A 456 -3.99 -9.20 21.40
C PHE A 456 -2.86 -9.35 22.42
N LYS A 457 -3.15 -9.75 23.68
CA LYS A 457 -2.09 -10.11 24.62
C LYS A 457 -1.25 -11.24 24.05
N LYS A 458 0.06 -11.21 24.32
CA LYS A 458 1.04 -12.09 23.66
C LYS A 458 0.62 -13.54 23.64
N ASP A 459 0.41 -14.10 24.80
CA ASP A 459 0.06 -15.51 25.03
C ASP A 459 -1.25 -15.92 24.36
N VAL A 460 -2.22 -15.01 24.36
CA VAL A 460 -3.53 -15.21 23.72
C VAL A 460 -3.39 -15.16 22.21
N PHE A 461 -2.77 -14.10 21.70
CA PHE A 461 -2.55 -13.91 20.27
C PHE A 461 -1.70 -15.04 19.66
N ASP A 462 -0.57 -15.37 20.30
CA ASP A 462 0.31 -16.43 19.84
C ASP A 462 -0.44 -17.77 19.79
N SER A 463 -1.22 -18.11 20.83
CA SER A 463 -2.08 -19.31 20.84
C SER A 463 -3.11 -19.37 19.72
N ILE A 464 -3.66 -18.21 19.28
CA ILE A 464 -4.60 -18.15 18.16
C ILE A 464 -3.87 -18.40 16.84
N MET A 465 -2.74 -17.73 16.64
CA MET A 465 -2.04 -17.77 15.36
C MET A 465 -1.24 -19.07 15.16
N GLU A 466 -0.71 -19.66 16.25
CA GLU A 466 -0.03 -20.96 16.21
C GLU A 466 -0.98 -22.14 15.94
N SER A 467 -2.27 -21.98 16.24
CA SER A 467 -3.27 -23.02 15.94
C SER A 467 -3.42 -23.29 14.43
N GLY A 468 -2.95 -22.36 13.59
CA GLY A 468 -2.87 -22.46 12.14
C GLY A 468 -4.24 -22.51 11.46
N ILE A 469 -4.45 -21.63 10.49
CA ILE A 469 -5.64 -21.65 9.63
C ILE A 469 -5.25 -21.14 8.25
N SER A 470 -5.77 -21.76 7.19
CA SER A 470 -5.61 -21.22 5.85
C SER A 470 -6.42 -19.94 5.67
N ALA A 471 -5.95 -19.02 4.84
CA ALA A 471 -6.68 -17.79 4.51
C ALA A 471 -8.10 -18.10 4.00
N GLU A 472 -8.26 -19.18 3.25
CA GLU A 472 -9.54 -19.67 2.77
C GLU A 472 -10.50 -19.98 3.91
N ARG A 473 -10.10 -20.82 4.86
CA ARG A 473 -10.94 -21.19 6.01
C ARG A 473 -11.22 -19.99 6.90
N ALA A 474 -10.25 -19.07 7.06
CA ALA A 474 -10.43 -17.83 7.80
C ALA A 474 -11.49 -16.91 7.17
N VAL A 475 -11.43 -16.72 5.84
CA VAL A 475 -12.41 -15.89 5.11
C VAL A 475 -13.79 -16.52 5.13
N TYR A 476 -13.93 -17.82 4.84
CA TYR A 476 -15.25 -18.48 4.91
C TYR A 476 -15.83 -18.45 6.32
N SER A 477 -15.02 -18.66 7.35
CA SER A 477 -15.48 -18.53 8.74
C SER A 477 -15.93 -17.10 9.05
N TYR A 478 -15.26 -16.10 8.50
CA TYR A 478 -15.70 -14.70 8.59
C TYR A 478 -17.03 -14.48 7.85
N LEU A 479 -17.23 -15.05 6.68
CA LEU A 479 -18.48 -14.92 5.91
C LEU A 479 -19.65 -15.59 6.64
N ILE A 480 -19.44 -16.77 7.24
CA ILE A 480 -20.44 -17.42 8.10
C ILE A 480 -20.79 -16.49 9.29
N HIS A 481 -19.79 -15.91 9.96
CA HIS A 481 -20.04 -14.96 11.04
C HIS A 481 -20.79 -13.71 10.55
N LYS A 482 -20.46 -13.18 9.37
CA LYS A 482 -21.14 -12.04 8.74
C LYS A 482 -22.62 -12.37 8.48
N GLU A 483 -22.92 -13.57 7.99
CA GLU A 483 -24.30 -14.04 7.77
C GLU A 483 -25.07 -14.19 9.09
N ILE A 484 -24.44 -14.73 10.14
CA ILE A 484 -25.03 -14.77 11.48
C ILE A 484 -25.38 -13.36 11.99
N LEU A 485 -24.55 -12.36 11.73
CA LEU A 485 -24.84 -10.96 12.08
C LEU A 485 -25.98 -10.37 11.24
N CYS A 486 -26.13 -10.78 9.98
CA CYS A 486 -27.27 -10.39 9.14
C CYS A 486 -28.57 -10.96 9.71
N LEU A 487 -28.58 -12.23 10.07
CA LEU A 487 -29.71 -12.88 10.74
C LEU A 487 -30.02 -12.22 12.09
N GLU A 488 -29.01 -11.87 12.88
CA GLU A 488 -29.21 -11.12 14.15
C GLU A 488 -29.96 -9.80 13.92
N LYS A 489 -29.59 -9.03 12.90
CA LYS A 489 -30.25 -7.77 12.57
C LYS A 489 -31.71 -7.96 12.17
N LEU A 490 -32.01 -9.01 11.40
CA LEU A 490 -33.38 -9.35 11.01
C LEU A 490 -34.22 -9.77 12.22
N HIS A 491 -33.66 -10.64 13.08
CA HIS A 491 -34.35 -11.10 14.31
C HIS A 491 -34.54 -10.00 15.34
N LYS A 492 -33.61 -9.06 15.45
CA LYS A 492 -33.75 -7.90 16.34
C LYS A 492 -34.96 -7.05 15.97
N LYS A 493 -35.29 -6.91 14.67
CA LYS A 493 -36.48 -6.21 14.20
C LYS A 493 -37.78 -6.93 14.59
N ASN A 494 -37.71 -8.23 14.80
CA ASN A 494 -38.84 -9.12 15.15
C ASN A 494 -38.81 -9.53 16.62
N ASP A 495 -38.33 -8.68 17.53
CA ASP A 495 -38.22 -8.91 18.99
C ASP A 495 -37.51 -10.22 19.38
N TYR A 496 -36.47 -10.63 18.62
CA TYR A 496 -35.69 -11.84 18.85
C TYR A 496 -36.59 -13.05 19.15
N ASN A 497 -37.37 -13.50 18.19
CA ASN A 497 -38.23 -14.65 18.36
C ASN A 497 -37.42 -15.89 18.78
N SER A 498 -37.16 -16.03 20.09
CA SER A 498 -36.40 -17.14 20.69
C SER A 498 -37.11 -18.49 20.50
N ALA A 499 -38.37 -18.49 20.06
CA ALA A 499 -39.13 -19.70 19.81
C ALA A 499 -38.55 -20.55 18.69
N GLU A 500 -37.90 -19.92 17.68
CA GLU A 500 -37.39 -20.62 16.49
C GLU A 500 -35.97 -21.16 16.71
N TRP A 501 -35.02 -20.30 17.16
CA TRP A 501 -33.60 -20.64 17.23
C TRP A 501 -33.00 -20.50 18.64
N GLY A 502 -33.82 -20.46 19.68
CA GLY A 502 -33.34 -20.29 21.04
C GLY A 502 -32.48 -19.05 21.24
N ASN A 503 -31.33 -19.22 21.88
CA ASN A 503 -30.36 -18.15 22.11
C ASN A 503 -29.21 -18.09 21.07
N ALA A 504 -29.26 -18.91 20.03
CA ALA A 504 -28.19 -19.05 19.04
C ALA A 504 -27.68 -17.71 18.51
N ILE A 505 -28.57 -16.91 17.95
CA ILE A 505 -28.25 -15.66 17.28
C ILE A 505 -27.90 -14.54 18.29
N ARG A 506 -28.59 -14.49 19.42
CA ARG A 506 -28.38 -13.42 20.41
C ARG A 506 -27.08 -13.58 21.21
N TYR A 507 -26.80 -14.78 21.68
CA TYR A 507 -25.69 -15.05 22.61
C TYR A 507 -24.69 -16.07 22.10
N GLY A 508 -25.09 -16.93 21.17
CA GLY A 508 -24.34 -18.11 20.72
C GLY A 508 -23.59 -17.96 19.40
N LYS A 509 -23.44 -16.75 18.84
CA LYS A 509 -22.89 -16.55 17.49
C LYS A 509 -21.60 -17.33 17.20
N PHE A 510 -20.64 -17.30 18.09
CA PHE A 510 -19.39 -18.06 17.95
C PHE A 510 -19.57 -19.56 18.17
N ALA A 511 -20.54 -19.97 18.99
CA ALA A 511 -20.89 -21.38 19.14
C ALA A 511 -21.57 -21.92 17.88
N VAL A 512 -22.45 -21.14 17.25
CA VAL A 512 -23.05 -21.47 15.94
C VAL A 512 -21.98 -21.62 14.88
N LEU A 513 -21.01 -20.68 14.82
CA LEU A 513 -19.88 -20.79 13.91
C LEU A 513 -19.06 -22.07 14.15
N SER A 514 -18.73 -22.39 15.40
CA SER A 514 -17.99 -23.60 15.76
C SER A 514 -18.75 -24.87 15.35
N ALA A 515 -20.06 -24.90 15.58
CA ALA A 515 -20.90 -26.03 15.18
C ALA A 515 -20.99 -26.18 13.66
N TYR A 516 -21.12 -25.06 12.93
CA TYR A 516 -21.08 -25.07 11.46
C TYR A 516 -19.77 -25.67 10.94
N VAL A 517 -18.63 -25.20 11.48
CA VAL A 517 -17.31 -25.73 11.11
C VAL A 517 -17.21 -27.23 11.39
N ALA A 518 -17.67 -27.66 12.58
CA ALA A 518 -17.60 -29.07 12.95
C ALA A 518 -18.47 -29.96 12.04
N GLN A 519 -19.66 -29.50 11.68
CA GLN A 519 -20.63 -30.26 10.87
C GLN A 519 -20.19 -30.36 9.40
N TYR A 520 -19.66 -29.27 8.82
CA TYR A 520 -19.34 -29.17 7.38
C TYR A 520 -17.82 -29.14 7.12
N ARG A 521 -17.00 -29.66 8.04
CA ARG A 521 -15.54 -29.55 7.99
C ARG A 521 -14.92 -30.15 6.73
N ASP A 522 -15.43 -31.31 6.32
CA ASP A 522 -14.89 -32.09 5.21
C ASP A 522 -15.58 -31.78 3.87
N GLU A 523 -16.51 -30.82 3.86
CA GLU A 523 -17.22 -30.41 2.67
C GLU A 523 -16.56 -29.22 1.98
N GLU A 524 -16.82 -29.06 0.68
CA GLU A 524 -16.44 -27.87 -0.06
C GLU A 524 -17.24 -26.67 0.45
N TRP A 525 -16.54 -25.60 0.85
CA TRP A 525 -17.15 -24.37 1.31
C TRP A 525 -17.25 -23.38 0.17
N SER A 526 -18.46 -22.89 -0.08
CA SER A 526 -18.74 -21.83 -1.04
C SER A 526 -19.67 -20.79 -0.41
N GLU A 527 -19.60 -19.54 -0.86
CA GLU A 527 -20.50 -18.48 -0.40
C GLU A 527 -21.98 -18.84 -0.61
N GLU A 528 -22.29 -19.52 -1.71
CA GLU A 528 -23.64 -19.90 -2.11
C GLU A 528 -24.30 -20.85 -1.10
N ASN A 529 -23.52 -21.70 -0.43
CA ASN A 529 -24.02 -22.70 0.49
C ASN A 529 -24.16 -22.22 1.94
N ILE A 530 -23.54 -21.06 2.29
CA ILE A 530 -23.46 -20.61 3.69
C ILE A 530 -24.84 -20.41 4.29
N THR A 531 -25.71 -19.65 3.64
CA THR A 531 -27.03 -19.30 4.17
C THR A 531 -27.90 -20.54 4.37
N GLN A 532 -27.95 -21.42 3.35
CA GLN A 532 -28.75 -22.66 3.41
C GLN A 532 -28.28 -23.55 4.59
N ARG A 533 -26.98 -23.88 4.65
CA ARG A 533 -26.41 -24.74 5.69
C ARG A 533 -26.56 -24.14 7.08
N LEU A 534 -26.44 -22.80 7.19
CA LEU A 534 -26.65 -22.10 8.44
C LEU A 534 -28.10 -22.22 8.92
N MET A 535 -29.08 -22.10 8.03
CA MET A 535 -30.48 -22.27 8.34
C MET A 535 -30.80 -23.72 8.77
N GLU A 536 -30.22 -24.71 8.10
CA GLU A 536 -30.34 -26.12 8.50
C GLU A 536 -29.80 -26.36 9.92
N LEU A 537 -28.60 -25.83 10.23
CA LEU A 537 -28.02 -25.91 11.57
C LEU A 537 -28.89 -25.22 12.62
N LEU A 538 -29.37 -24.00 12.34
CA LEU A 538 -30.18 -23.22 13.26
C LEU A 538 -31.54 -23.86 13.55
N SER A 539 -32.11 -24.59 12.59
CA SER A 539 -33.38 -25.33 12.81
C SER A 539 -33.28 -26.36 13.94
N GLN A 540 -32.09 -26.88 14.20
CA GLN A 540 -31.81 -27.87 15.23
C GLN A 540 -31.34 -27.25 16.57
N TRP A 541 -31.05 -25.96 16.58
CA TRP A 541 -30.37 -25.31 17.72
C TRP A 541 -31.15 -25.33 19.02
N LYS A 542 -32.46 -25.16 18.95
CA LYS A 542 -33.33 -25.19 20.12
C LYS A 542 -33.34 -26.55 20.83
N ALA A 543 -33.31 -27.64 20.04
CA ALA A 543 -33.20 -29.00 20.59
C ALA A 543 -31.84 -29.22 21.26
N PHE A 544 -30.76 -28.71 20.63
CA PHE A 544 -29.42 -28.72 21.21
C PHE A 544 -29.34 -27.97 22.56
N GLU A 545 -29.89 -26.74 22.63
CA GLU A 545 -29.92 -25.98 23.90
C GLU A 545 -30.69 -26.71 25.00
N SER A 546 -31.77 -27.39 24.66
CA SER A 546 -32.53 -28.17 25.61
C SER A 546 -31.75 -29.37 26.14
N PHE A 547 -30.99 -30.04 25.24
CA PHE A 547 -30.12 -31.16 25.62
C PHE A 547 -28.99 -30.75 26.55
N VAL A 548 -28.34 -29.59 26.28
CA VAL A 548 -27.22 -29.10 27.09
C VAL A 548 -27.67 -28.63 28.49
N LYS A 549 -28.96 -28.29 28.67
CA LYS A 549 -29.54 -27.88 29.97
C LYS A 549 -29.94 -29.05 30.86
N THR A 550 -30.07 -30.25 30.29
CA THR A 550 -30.31 -31.50 31.06
C THR A 550 -28.98 -32.11 31.50
#